data_d0d8234533cb6644953083a4eff4fbe0
#
_entry.id   d0d8234533cb6644953083a4eff4fbe0
#
_cell.length_a   1.000
_cell.length_b   1.000
_cell.length_c   1.000
_cell.angle_alpha   90.00
_cell.angle_beta   90.00
_cell.angle_gamma   90.00
#
_symmetry.space_group_name_H-M   'P 1'
#
loop_
_entity.id
_entity.type
_entity.pdbx_description
1 polymer ?
#
loop_
_entity_poly.entity_id
_entity_poly.type
_entity_poly.pdbx_seq_one_letter_code
_entity_poly.pdbx_strand_id
1 'polypeptide(L)'
;EAGLGGTDRDYSAEAQADYEKGVPAELDGVEIPESGASHRDNSWLGRFGRHANEAFTAWYQAKYIDEIAQAGKAVYDVPMYVNAMLGHPYSEAGLEYNSGGPTVRVLDIWKKAAPSIDLLCPDIYTPSRDFYTHFCQAYSRPDNRLFIPESSFVGTSAALNVIRAAAEYEAMGVCCFGAESALDDNGQLREDVVDTAISFRMVRAIAPLLLQYHGTGKIHAI
;
A
#
# COMPACT_ATOMS: atom_id res chain seq x y z
N GLU A 1 -5.99 -18.87 18.69
CA GLU A 1 -5.54 -17.67 17.98
C GLU A 1 -6.47 -16.54 18.37
N ALA A 2 -6.00 -15.65 19.26
CA ALA A 2 -6.71 -14.43 19.56
C ALA A 2 -6.69 -13.58 18.29
N GLY A 3 -7.83 -13.38 17.68
CA GLY A 3 -7.98 -12.38 16.62
C GLY A 3 -7.41 -11.05 17.12
N LEU A 4 -6.72 -10.33 16.28
CA LEU A 4 -6.30 -8.98 16.59
C LEU A 4 -7.56 -8.20 16.97
N GLY A 5 -7.77 -7.94 18.26
CA GLY A 5 -8.94 -7.24 18.78
C GLY A 5 -8.93 -5.77 18.39
N GLY A 6 -8.82 -5.52 17.07
CA GLY A 6 -8.92 -4.20 16.49
C GLY A 6 -10.37 -3.80 16.27
N THR A 7 -10.62 -2.52 16.21
CA THR A 7 -11.91 -1.99 15.79
C THR A 7 -11.82 -1.54 14.34
N ASP A 8 -12.93 -1.64 13.61
CA ASP A 8 -13.04 -1.21 12.22
C ASP A 8 -13.13 0.33 12.10
N ARG A 9 -13.53 1.05 13.16
CA ARG A 9 -13.47 2.51 13.29
C ARG A 9 -13.43 2.99 14.74
N ASP A 10 -13.23 4.26 14.97
CA ASP A 10 -13.45 4.93 16.26
C ASP A 10 -14.95 5.09 16.53
N TYR A 11 -15.39 4.73 17.74
CA TYR A 11 -16.75 4.83 18.25
C TYR A 11 -16.88 5.83 19.41
N SER A 12 -15.91 6.72 19.61
CA SER A 12 -16.05 7.84 20.56
C SER A 12 -17.24 8.73 20.17
N ALA A 13 -17.71 9.52 21.11
CA ALA A 13 -18.85 10.42 20.88
C ALA A 13 -18.54 11.42 19.74
N GLU A 14 -17.32 11.90 19.68
CA GLU A 14 -16.82 12.81 18.65
C GLU A 14 -16.81 12.15 17.28
N ALA A 15 -16.23 10.95 17.16
CA ALA A 15 -16.18 10.20 15.91
C ALA A 15 -17.58 9.78 15.45
N GLN A 16 -18.46 9.43 16.38
CA GLN A 16 -19.85 9.11 16.04
C GLN A 16 -20.61 10.33 15.50
N ALA A 17 -20.42 11.50 16.11
CA ALA A 17 -21.02 12.75 15.63
C ALA A 17 -20.49 13.10 14.21
N ASP A 18 -19.20 12.86 13.93
CA ASP A 18 -18.63 13.08 12.61
C ASP A 18 -19.14 12.05 11.59
N TYR A 19 -19.29 10.79 11.98
CA TYR A 19 -19.87 9.76 11.12
C TYR A 19 -21.32 10.09 10.70
N GLU A 20 -22.12 10.64 11.59
CA GLU A 20 -23.51 11.04 11.36
C GLU A 20 -23.65 12.26 10.45
N LYS A 21 -22.61 13.10 10.30
CA LYS A 21 -22.60 14.21 9.32
C LYS A 21 -22.64 13.72 7.86
N GLY A 22 -22.30 12.44 7.64
CA GLY A 22 -22.22 11.87 6.30
C GLY A 22 -20.87 12.09 5.61
N VAL A 23 -20.81 11.69 4.35
CA VAL A 23 -19.58 11.70 3.55
C VAL A 23 -19.25 13.12 3.11
N PRO A 24 -17.99 13.59 3.29
CA PRO A 24 -17.54 14.89 2.81
C PRO A 24 -17.63 15.03 1.28
N ALA A 25 -17.89 16.23 0.80
CA ALA A 25 -18.02 16.51 -0.64
C ALA A 25 -16.72 16.24 -1.42
N GLU A 26 -15.56 16.31 -0.76
CA GLU A 26 -14.26 15.97 -1.34
C GLU A 26 -14.19 14.51 -1.84
N LEU A 27 -15.02 13.63 -1.30
CA LEU A 27 -15.14 12.23 -1.73
C LEU A 27 -16.21 12.02 -2.82
N ASP A 28 -16.74 13.10 -3.42
CA ASP A 28 -17.65 12.94 -4.54
C ASP A 28 -16.97 12.23 -5.72
N GLY A 29 -17.64 11.21 -6.25
CA GLY A 29 -17.13 10.35 -7.31
C GLY A 29 -16.17 9.23 -6.85
N VAL A 30 -15.83 9.16 -5.56
CA VAL A 30 -15.08 8.02 -5.02
C VAL A 30 -16.04 6.85 -4.78
N GLU A 31 -15.67 5.68 -5.30
CA GLU A 31 -16.43 4.44 -5.16
C GLU A 31 -15.51 3.32 -4.65
N ILE A 32 -16.08 2.41 -3.86
CA ILE A 32 -15.43 1.15 -3.49
C ILE A 32 -16.16 0.03 -4.23
N PRO A 33 -15.51 -0.66 -5.16
CA PRO A 33 -16.12 -1.76 -5.90
C PRO A 33 -16.68 -2.84 -4.97
N GLU A 34 -17.78 -3.47 -5.38
CA GLU A 34 -18.41 -4.59 -4.65
C GLU A 34 -18.80 -4.28 -3.19
N SER A 35 -18.89 -3.00 -2.82
CA SER A 35 -19.23 -2.56 -1.47
C SER A 35 -20.70 -2.86 -1.10
N GLY A 36 -21.58 -3.04 -2.09
CA GLY A 36 -23.01 -3.13 -1.87
C GLY A 36 -23.64 -1.78 -1.50
N ALA A 37 -23.00 -0.67 -1.87
CA ALA A 37 -23.49 0.68 -1.64
C ALA A 37 -24.87 0.89 -2.27
N SER A 38 -25.77 1.56 -1.56
CA SER A 38 -27.11 1.84 -2.06
C SER A 38 -27.20 3.13 -2.88
N HIS A 39 -26.29 4.07 -2.62
CA HIS A 39 -26.25 5.44 -3.15
C HIS A 39 -27.56 6.23 -2.96
N ARG A 40 -28.40 5.85 -1.97
CA ARG A 40 -29.70 6.47 -1.71
C ARG A 40 -29.59 7.75 -0.91
N ASP A 41 -28.54 7.88 -0.13
CA ASP A 41 -28.26 9.03 0.71
C ASP A 41 -26.75 9.26 0.84
N ASN A 42 -26.37 10.36 1.49
CA ASN A 42 -24.97 10.74 1.67
C ASN A 42 -24.37 10.17 2.97
N SER A 43 -25.00 9.19 3.60
CA SER A 43 -24.37 8.49 4.73
C SER A 43 -23.17 7.66 4.29
N TRP A 44 -22.25 7.40 5.20
CA TRP A 44 -21.12 6.50 4.93
C TRP A 44 -21.59 5.12 4.47
N LEU A 45 -22.64 4.59 5.12
CA LEU A 45 -23.24 3.32 4.73
C LEU A 45 -23.90 3.39 3.35
N GLY A 46 -24.60 4.49 3.05
CA GLY A 46 -25.21 4.70 1.73
C GLY A 46 -24.19 4.76 0.60
N ARG A 47 -23.05 5.42 0.85
CA ARG A 47 -21.99 5.66 -0.15
C ARG A 47 -21.02 4.48 -0.28
N PHE A 48 -20.64 3.80 0.81
CA PHE A 48 -19.58 2.80 0.84
C PHE A 48 -20.02 1.42 1.32
N GLY A 49 -21.32 1.21 1.57
CA GLY A 49 -21.90 -0.09 1.90
C GLY A 49 -21.19 -0.76 3.06
N ARG A 50 -20.87 -2.04 2.91
CA ARG A 50 -20.16 -2.84 3.95
C ARG A 50 -18.77 -2.31 4.33
N HIS A 51 -18.17 -1.45 3.51
CA HIS A 51 -16.86 -0.84 3.75
C HIS A 51 -16.95 0.57 4.35
N ALA A 52 -18.13 1.01 4.80
CA ALA A 52 -18.37 2.34 5.34
C ALA A 52 -17.44 2.71 6.49
N ASN A 53 -17.21 1.78 7.42
CA ASN A 53 -16.36 2.01 8.59
C ASN A 53 -14.87 2.11 8.21
N GLU A 54 -14.39 1.27 7.30
CA GLU A 54 -13.04 1.37 6.75
C GLU A 54 -12.85 2.69 5.99
N ALA A 55 -13.82 3.08 5.16
CA ALA A 55 -13.78 4.33 4.42
C ALA A 55 -13.73 5.56 5.34
N PHE A 56 -14.54 5.58 6.41
CA PHE A 56 -14.53 6.62 7.42
C PHE A 56 -13.17 6.72 8.12
N THR A 57 -12.64 5.59 8.57
CA THR A 57 -11.34 5.56 9.26
C THR A 57 -10.22 6.00 8.33
N ALA A 58 -10.21 5.53 7.08
CA ALA A 58 -9.22 5.92 6.09
C ALA A 58 -9.24 7.43 5.80
N TRP A 59 -10.43 8.04 5.71
CA TRP A 59 -10.58 9.48 5.52
C TRP A 59 -9.92 10.28 6.65
N TYR A 60 -10.27 9.99 7.89
CA TYR A 60 -9.76 10.75 9.04
C TYR A 60 -8.28 10.49 9.29
N GLN A 61 -7.82 9.25 9.12
CA GLN A 61 -6.40 8.92 9.23
C GLN A 61 -5.57 9.62 8.15
N ALA A 62 -6.04 9.61 6.91
CA ALA A 62 -5.37 10.29 5.81
C ALA A 62 -5.32 11.81 6.02
N LYS A 63 -6.42 12.44 6.48
CA LYS A 63 -6.44 13.87 6.83
C LYS A 63 -5.41 14.22 7.91
N TYR A 64 -5.34 13.42 8.96
CA TYR A 64 -4.35 13.61 10.03
C TYR A 64 -2.91 13.50 9.50
N ILE A 65 -2.63 12.49 8.68
CA ILE A 65 -1.30 12.31 8.06
C ILE A 65 -0.98 13.45 7.09
N ASP A 66 -1.97 13.96 6.36
CA ASP A 66 -1.77 15.10 5.46
C ASP A 66 -1.35 16.37 6.20
N GLU A 67 -1.97 16.67 7.35
CA GLU A 67 -1.58 17.80 8.20
C GLU A 67 -0.12 17.69 8.65
N ILE A 68 0.31 16.50 9.06
CA ILE A 68 1.71 16.24 9.44
C ILE A 68 2.64 16.41 8.24
N ALA A 69 2.25 15.88 7.08
CA ALA A 69 3.05 15.98 5.86
C ALA A 69 3.19 17.43 5.39
N GLN A 70 2.11 18.21 5.44
CA GLN A 70 2.17 19.65 5.14
C GLN A 70 3.13 20.40 6.06
N ALA A 71 3.02 20.15 7.37
CA ALA A 71 3.93 20.76 8.34
C ALA A 71 5.39 20.37 8.10
N GLY A 72 5.65 19.11 7.77
CA GLY A 72 6.99 18.62 7.43
C GLY A 72 7.54 19.27 6.16
N LYS A 73 6.75 19.29 5.08
CA LYS A 73 7.13 19.92 3.80
C LYS A 73 7.35 21.43 3.91
N ALA A 74 6.62 22.10 4.81
CA ALA A 74 6.85 23.52 5.09
C ALA A 74 8.23 23.81 5.70
N VAL A 75 8.84 22.83 6.37
CA VAL A 75 10.20 22.93 6.94
C VAL A 75 11.24 22.47 5.92
N TYR A 76 10.98 21.36 5.25
CA TYR A 76 11.87 20.80 4.24
C TYR A 76 11.05 20.04 3.18
N ASP A 77 10.98 20.60 1.98
CA ASP A 77 10.13 20.09 0.90
C ASP A 77 10.81 18.90 0.20
N VAL A 78 10.49 17.72 0.69
CA VAL A 78 10.91 16.43 0.10
C VAL A 78 9.69 15.55 -0.19
N PRO A 79 9.78 14.65 -1.18
CA PRO A 79 8.74 13.64 -1.40
C PRO A 79 8.50 12.79 -0.14
N MET A 80 7.24 12.62 0.20
CA MET A 80 6.81 11.81 1.34
C MET A 80 5.97 10.64 0.88
N TYR A 81 6.12 9.50 1.54
CA TYR A 81 5.29 8.32 1.30
C TYR A 81 4.74 7.75 2.60
N VAL A 82 3.69 6.96 2.46
CA VAL A 82 3.06 6.21 3.55
C VAL A 82 3.11 4.73 3.21
N ASN A 83 3.59 3.92 4.17
CA ASN A 83 3.50 2.47 4.09
C ASN A 83 2.05 2.03 4.20
N ALA A 84 1.67 1.06 3.40
CA ALA A 84 0.35 0.47 3.38
C ALA A 84 0.41 -0.98 3.85
N MET A 85 -0.24 -1.27 4.98
CA MET A 85 -0.59 -2.64 5.32
C MET A 85 -1.63 -3.14 4.32
N LEU A 86 -1.40 -4.33 3.78
CA LEU A 86 -2.28 -4.89 2.76
C LEU A 86 -3.52 -5.53 3.39
N GLY A 87 -4.70 -5.10 2.96
CA GLY A 87 -5.93 -5.87 3.12
C GLY A 87 -6.09 -6.82 1.94
N HIS A 88 -6.26 -8.11 2.17
CA HIS A 88 -6.65 -9.03 1.10
C HIS A 88 -8.06 -8.72 0.60
N PRO A 89 -8.41 -9.01 -0.67
CA PRO A 89 -9.74 -8.71 -1.22
C PRO A 89 -10.90 -9.30 -0.42
N TYR A 90 -10.67 -10.41 0.29
CA TYR A 90 -11.67 -11.15 1.06
C TYR A 90 -11.56 -10.93 2.57
N SER A 91 -10.66 -10.07 3.03
CA SER A 91 -10.43 -9.80 4.45
C SER A 91 -11.27 -8.64 4.93
N GLU A 92 -11.61 -8.65 6.22
CA GLU A 92 -12.40 -7.61 6.88
C GLU A 92 -11.50 -6.68 7.70
N ALA A 93 -11.64 -5.37 7.45
CA ALA A 93 -10.93 -4.33 8.20
C ALA A 93 -11.30 -4.38 9.69
N GLY A 94 -10.31 -4.23 10.56
CA GLY A 94 -10.48 -4.30 12.02
C GLY A 94 -10.52 -5.72 12.59
N LEU A 95 -10.70 -6.75 11.74
CA LEU A 95 -10.68 -8.16 12.16
C LEU A 95 -9.39 -8.86 11.70
N GLU A 96 -9.06 -8.76 10.44
CA GLU A 96 -7.94 -9.48 9.83
C GLU A 96 -6.76 -8.55 9.48
N TYR A 97 -7.03 -7.24 9.39
CA TYR A 97 -6.02 -6.21 9.23
C TYR A 97 -6.48 -4.89 9.87
N ASN A 98 -5.55 -4.00 10.15
CA ASN A 98 -5.84 -2.71 10.76
C ASN A 98 -6.61 -1.81 9.79
N SER A 99 -7.77 -1.30 10.24
CA SER A 99 -8.59 -0.36 9.47
C SER A 99 -7.90 0.99 9.34
N GLY A 100 -8.10 1.66 8.21
CA GLY A 100 -7.76 3.06 7.98
C GLY A 100 -6.48 3.32 7.18
N GLY A 101 -5.57 2.36 7.06
CA GLY A 101 -4.40 2.49 6.17
C GLY A 101 -4.79 2.53 4.68
N PRO A 102 -3.85 2.92 3.79
CA PRO A 102 -4.13 3.04 2.36
C PRO A 102 -4.17 1.67 1.65
N THR A 103 -5.09 0.80 2.09
CA THR A 103 -5.36 -0.48 1.43
C THR A 103 -5.92 -0.25 0.02
N VAL A 104 -5.89 -1.29 -0.82
CA VAL A 104 -6.38 -1.23 -2.21
C VAL A 104 -7.81 -0.65 -2.30
N ARG A 105 -8.69 -0.98 -1.35
CA ARG A 105 -10.09 -0.51 -1.34
C ARG A 105 -10.23 0.99 -1.15
N VAL A 106 -9.35 1.60 -0.37
CA VAL A 106 -9.48 2.99 0.07
C VAL A 106 -8.38 3.90 -0.47
N LEU A 107 -7.63 3.43 -1.49
CA LEU A 107 -6.59 4.23 -2.13
C LEU A 107 -7.09 5.59 -2.62
N ASP A 108 -8.26 5.62 -3.25
CA ASP A 108 -8.83 6.86 -3.79
C ASP A 108 -9.28 7.81 -2.67
N ILE A 109 -9.72 7.29 -1.53
CA ILE A 109 -9.99 8.09 -0.33
C ILE A 109 -8.70 8.74 0.15
N TRP A 110 -7.61 7.97 0.27
CA TRP A 110 -6.30 8.49 0.68
C TRP A 110 -5.77 9.54 -0.29
N LYS A 111 -5.89 9.32 -1.60
CA LYS A 111 -5.46 10.31 -2.62
C LYS A 111 -6.23 11.62 -2.52
N LYS A 112 -7.50 11.57 -2.13
CA LYS A 112 -8.32 12.77 -1.90
C LYS A 112 -8.02 13.44 -0.57
N ALA A 113 -7.86 12.66 0.49
CA ALA A 113 -7.71 13.14 1.86
C ALA A 113 -6.29 13.63 2.18
N ALA A 114 -5.26 13.04 1.56
CA ALA A 114 -3.85 13.33 1.83
C ALA A 114 -3.09 13.72 0.55
N PRO A 115 -3.42 14.86 -0.08
CA PRO A 115 -2.74 15.32 -1.30
C PRO A 115 -1.26 15.67 -1.10
N SER A 116 -0.82 15.90 0.14
CA SER A 116 0.59 16.16 0.45
C SER A 116 1.45 14.90 0.51
N ILE A 117 0.84 13.71 0.49
CA ILE A 117 1.53 12.45 0.39
C ILE A 117 1.73 12.11 -1.10
N ASP A 118 2.98 12.00 -1.51
CA ASP A 118 3.35 11.78 -2.91
C ASP A 118 3.06 10.34 -3.35
N LEU A 119 3.36 9.36 -2.47
CA LEU A 119 3.20 7.94 -2.78
C LEU A 119 2.50 7.18 -1.64
N LEU A 120 1.60 6.27 -2.04
CA LEU A 120 1.05 5.23 -1.18
C LEU A 120 1.78 3.92 -1.54
N CYS A 121 2.47 3.32 -0.58
CA CYS A 121 3.50 2.31 -0.81
C CYS A 121 3.17 1.00 -0.11
N PRO A 122 2.94 -0.11 -0.84
CA PRO A 122 2.51 -1.37 -0.24
C PRO A 122 3.67 -2.13 0.40
N ASP A 123 3.44 -2.67 1.61
CA ASP A 123 4.36 -3.61 2.29
C ASP A 123 4.00 -5.03 1.88
N ILE A 124 4.72 -5.58 0.90
CA ILE A 124 4.32 -6.84 0.25
C ILE A 124 5.16 -8.02 0.74
N TYR A 125 4.59 -8.82 1.64
CA TYR A 125 5.24 -10.01 2.19
C TYR A 125 4.73 -11.35 1.65
N THR A 126 3.74 -11.33 0.75
CA THR A 126 3.11 -12.55 0.26
C THR A 126 4.03 -13.37 -0.67
N PRO A 127 4.16 -14.68 -0.47
CA PRO A 127 4.83 -15.56 -1.42
C PRO A 127 3.94 -15.92 -2.63
N SER A 128 2.63 -15.65 -2.56
CA SER A 128 1.68 -15.93 -3.63
C SER A 128 1.90 -14.99 -4.81
N ARG A 129 2.15 -15.57 -5.99
CA ARG A 129 2.30 -14.79 -7.23
C ARG A 129 1.07 -13.95 -7.55
N ASP A 130 -0.12 -14.52 -7.37
CA ASP A 130 -1.37 -13.86 -7.73
C ASP A 130 -1.65 -12.65 -6.82
N PHE A 131 -1.45 -12.80 -5.52
CA PHE A 131 -1.58 -11.68 -4.58
C PHE A 131 -0.49 -10.63 -4.79
N TYR A 132 0.75 -11.05 -5.05
CA TYR A 132 1.83 -10.12 -5.36
C TYR A 132 1.50 -9.27 -6.59
N THR A 133 1.03 -9.94 -7.67
CA THR A 133 0.56 -9.30 -8.90
C THR A 133 -0.57 -8.31 -8.62
N HIS A 134 -1.59 -8.76 -7.88
CA HIS A 134 -2.72 -7.91 -7.51
C HIS A 134 -2.29 -6.61 -6.82
N PHE A 135 -1.42 -6.71 -5.83
CA PHE A 135 -0.95 -5.52 -5.11
C PHE A 135 -0.06 -4.63 -5.98
N CYS A 136 0.90 -5.19 -6.72
CA CYS A 136 1.72 -4.40 -7.63
C CYS A 136 0.89 -3.63 -8.65
N GLN A 137 -0.13 -4.27 -9.24
CA GLN A 137 -1.03 -3.62 -10.20
C GLN A 137 -1.88 -2.52 -9.55
N ALA A 138 -2.42 -2.78 -8.35
CA ALA A 138 -3.28 -1.84 -7.66
C ALA A 138 -2.54 -0.54 -7.25
N TYR A 139 -1.27 -0.64 -6.87
CA TYR A 139 -0.46 0.52 -6.48
C TYR A 139 0.35 1.12 -7.64
N SER A 140 0.45 0.46 -8.79
CA SER A 140 1.09 0.99 -10.00
C SER A 140 0.09 1.77 -10.86
N ARG A 141 -0.09 3.05 -10.55
CA ARG A 141 -1.10 3.92 -11.16
C ARG A 141 -0.42 5.17 -11.76
N PRO A 142 -1.05 5.87 -12.72
CA PRO A 142 -0.54 7.14 -13.24
C PRO A 142 -0.33 8.21 -12.15
N ASP A 143 -1.16 8.18 -11.10
CA ASP A 143 -1.10 9.08 -9.94
C ASP A 143 -0.38 8.48 -8.72
N ASN A 144 0.20 7.28 -8.86
CA ASN A 144 0.92 6.58 -7.79
C ASN A 144 1.95 5.61 -8.36
N ARG A 145 3.20 6.05 -8.47
CA ARG A 145 4.28 5.17 -8.90
C ARG A 145 4.54 4.09 -7.84
N LEU A 146 4.73 2.84 -8.28
CA LEU A 146 5.00 1.73 -7.37
C LEU A 146 6.37 1.88 -6.71
N PHE A 147 6.35 1.94 -5.38
CA PHE A 147 7.51 1.77 -4.53
C PHE A 147 7.13 0.78 -3.42
N ILE A 148 7.96 -0.23 -3.20
CA ILE A 148 7.72 -1.27 -2.18
C ILE A 148 8.74 -1.03 -1.05
N PRO A 149 8.34 -0.35 0.05
CA PRO A 149 9.26 0.01 1.13
C PRO A 149 9.57 -1.18 2.04
N GLU A 150 8.70 -2.18 2.06
CA GLU A 150 8.89 -3.38 2.86
C GLU A 150 8.51 -4.64 2.10
N SER A 151 9.39 -5.64 2.15
CA SER A 151 9.15 -6.98 1.61
C SER A 151 10.01 -8.01 2.31
N SER A 152 9.69 -9.29 2.12
CA SER A 152 10.58 -10.39 2.52
C SER A 152 11.82 -10.44 1.61
N PHE A 153 12.92 -10.89 2.17
CA PHE A 153 14.14 -11.22 1.40
C PHE A 153 14.51 -12.71 1.49
N VAL A 154 13.66 -13.52 2.10
CA VAL A 154 13.90 -14.94 2.35
C VAL A 154 13.23 -15.80 1.29
N GLY A 155 14.00 -16.68 0.69
CA GLY A 155 13.53 -17.70 -0.24
C GLY A 155 13.33 -17.24 -1.69
N THR A 156 13.17 -18.22 -2.56
CA THR A 156 13.08 -18.02 -4.02
C THR A 156 11.90 -17.13 -4.45
N SER A 157 10.77 -17.19 -3.74
CA SER A 157 9.62 -16.31 -4.05
C SER A 157 9.96 -14.84 -3.86
N ALA A 158 10.68 -14.49 -2.79
CA ALA A 158 11.13 -13.12 -2.55
C ALA A 158 12.09 -12.65 -3.66
N ALA A 159 13.04 -13.52 -4.06
CA ALA A 159 13.97 -13.26 -5.14
C ALA A 159 13.27 -12.95 -6.48
N LEU A 160 12.29 -13.78 -6.84
CA LEU A 160 11.50 -13.59 -8.07
C LEU A 160 10.65 -12.31 -8.01
N ASN A 161 10.10 -11.97 -6.83
CA ASN A 161 9.30 -10.79 -6.63
C ASN A 161 10.10 -9.49 -6.84
N VAL A 162 11.38 -9.44 -6.46
CA VAL A 162 12.27 -8.30 -6.76
C VAL A 162 12.38 -8.06 -8.26
N ILE A 163 12.58 -9.12 -9.05
CA ILE A 163 12.69 -9.03 -10.52
C ILE A 163 11.36 -8.59 -11.13
N ARG A 164 10.25 -9.19 -10.69
CA ARG A 164 8.91 -8.83 -11.18
C ARG A 164 8.56 -7.38 -10.89
N ALA A 165 8.79 -6.92 -9.67
CA ALA A 165 8.53 -5.54 -9.31
C ALA A 165 9.28 -4.56 -10.23
N ALA A 166 10.57 -4.81 -10.46
CA ALA A 166 11.40 -3.92 -11.27
C ALA A 166 11.08 -4.00 -12.77
N ALA A 167 10.85 -5.20 -13.30
CA ALA A 167 10.72 -5.41 -14.75
C ALA A 167 9.26 -5.37 -15.24
N GLU A 168 8.31 -5.99 -14.51
CA GLU A 168 6.92 -6.09 -14.96
C GLU A 168 6.06 -4.91 -14.48
N TYR A 169 6.31 -4.44 -13.25
CA TYR A 169 5.50 -3.37 -12.63
C TYR A 169 6.22 -2.03 -12.56
N GLU A 170 7.41 -1.92 -13.14
CA GLU A 170 8.19 -0.68 -13.21
C GLU A 170 8.37 -0.01 -11.85
N ALA A 171 8.55 -0.81 -10.79
CA ALA A 171 8.73 -0.29 -9.46
C ALA A 171 9.96 0.63 -9.38
N MET A 172 9.80 1.78 -8.75
CA MET A 172 10.89 2.74 -8.51
C MET A 172 11.95 2.16 -7.56
N GLY A 173 11.53 1.27 -6.67
CA GLY A 173 12.40 0.59 -5.73
C GLY A 173 11.67 -0.53 -4.99
N VAL A 174 12.46 -1.48 -4.49
CA VAL A 174 12.03 -2.56 -3.61
C VAL A 174 13.01 -2.60 -2.45
N CYS A 175 12.50 -2.50 -1.23
CA CYS A 175 13.28 -2.62 0.00
C CYS A 175 12.90 -3.89 0.75
N CYS A 176 13.87 -4.47 1.44
CA CYS A 176 13.66 -5.62 2.29
C CYS A 176 13.69 -5.18 3.75
N PHE A 177 12.68 -5.54 4.53
CA PHE A 177 12.64 -5.23 5.94
C PHE A 177 13.65 -6.08 6.72
N GLY A 178 14.40 -5.46 7.62
CA GLY A 178 15.40 -6.16 8.44
C GLY A 178 16.59 -6.70 7.63
N ALA A 179 16.98 -6.02 6.55
CA ALA A 179 18.05 -6.45 5.64
C ALA A 179 19.40 -6.72 6.35
N GLU A 180 19.64 -6.10 7.53
CA GLU A 180 20.80 -6.37 8.38
C GLU A 180 20.85 -7.82 8.86
N SER A 181 19.71 -8.49 9.00
CA SER A 181 19.63 -9.90 9.38
C SER A 181 19.90 -10.89 8.23
N ALA A 182 20.20 -10.37 7.03
CA ALA A 182 20.65 -11.19 5.90
C ALA A 182 22.03 -11.81 6.10
N LEU A 183 22.81 -11.29 7.06
CA LEU A 183 24.10 -11.84 7.43
C LEU A 183 23.97 -12.71 8.69
N ASP A 184 24.79 -13.76 8.75
CA ASP A 184 24.95 -14.59 9.95
C ASP A 184 25.90 -13.90 10.96
N ASP A 185 26.11 -14.56 12.11
CA ASP A 185 27.00 -14.07 13.18
C ASP A 185 28.47 -13.92 12.76
N ASN A 186 28.88 -14.55 11.65
CA ASN A 186 30.20 -14.45 11.06
C ASN A 186 30.32 -13.39 9.95
N GLY A 187 29.22 -12.65 9.69
CA GLY A 187 29.13 -11.68 8.63
C GLY A 187 29.04 -12.29 7.23
N GLN A 188 28.66 -13.56 7.12
CA GLN A 188 28.43 -14.24 5.85
C GLN A 188 26.96 -14.16 5.46
N LEU A 189 26.70 -14.05 4.16
CA LEU A 189 25.34 -14.06 3.65
C LEU A 189 24.68 -15.41 3.97
N ARG A 190 23.52 -15.38 4.61
CA ARG A 190 22.74 -16.57 4.94
C ARG A 190 22.28 -17.28 3.65
N GLU A 191 22.21 -18.61 3.70
CA GLU A 191 21.86 -19.44 2.56
C GLU A 191 20.46 -19.11 2.00
N ASP A 192 19.50 -18.86 2.88
CA ASP A 192 18.10 -18.56 2.53
C ASP A 192 17.87 -17.18 1.89
N VAL A 193 18.89 -16.33 1.80
CA VAL A 193 18.85 -15.00 1.16
C VAL A 193 19.72 -14.87 -0.09
N VAL A 194 20.46 -15.92 -0.46
CA VAL A 194 21.38 -15.89 -1.61
C VAL A 194 20.64 -15.55 -2.90
N ASP A 195 19.47 -16.15 -3.15
CA ASP A 195 18.70 -15.93 -4.36
C ASP A 195 18.24 -14.46 -4.47
N THR A 196 17.83 -13.86 -3.36
CA THR A 196 17.42 -12.44 -3.33
C THR A 196 18.62 -11.52 -3.59
N ALA A 197 19.78 -11.81 -3.03
CA ALA A 197 20.99 -11.05 -3.32
C ALA A 197 21.42 -11.15 -4.80
N ILE A 198 21.20 -12.31 -5.42
CA ILE A 198 21.42 -12.49 -6.87
C ILE A 198 20.42 -11.62 -7.65
N SER A 199 19.13 -11.61 -7.29
CA SER A 199 18.11 -10.81 -7.96
C SER A 199 18.43 -9.33 -7.91
N PHE A 200 18.85 -8.78 -6.76
CA PHE A 200 19.29 -7.39 -6.68
C PHE A 200 20.50 -7.09 -7.57
N ARG A 201 21.46 -8.00 -7.64
CA ARG A 201 22.62 -7.86 -8.57
C ARG A 201 22.18 -7.87 -10.03
N MET A 202 21.22 -8.74 -10.39
CA MET A 202 20.65 -8.80 -11.74
C MET A 202 19.94 -7.49 -12.09
N VAL A 203 19.02 -7.01 -11.23
CA VAL A 203 18.33 -5.73 -11.42
C VAL A 203 19.33 -4.59 -11.59
N ARG A 204 20.36 -4.52 -10.74
CA ARG A 204 21.43 -3.52 -10.88
C ARG A 204 22.16 -3.62 -12.23
N ALA A 205 22.47 -4.81 -12.69
CA ALA A 205 23.18 -5.02 -13.96
C ALA A 205 22.35 -4.57 -15.17
N ILE A 206 21.02 -4.79 -15.14
CA ILE A 206 20.12 -4.42 -16.22
C ILE A 206 19.47 -3.04 -16.02
N ALA A 207 19.79 -2.31 -14.96
CA ALA A 207 19.19 -1.01 -14.65
C ALA A 207 19.21 -0.02 -15.82
N PRO A 208 20.28 0.10 -16.64
CA PRO A 208 20.25 0.98 -17.81
C PRO A 208 19.16 0.62 -18.82
N LEU A 209 18.91 -0.69 -19.02
CA LEU A 209 17.84 -1.16 -19.92
C LEU A 209 16.45 -0.92 -19.30
N LEU A 210 16.30 -1.18 -17.99
CA LEU A 210 15.04 -0.88 -17.29
C LEU A 210 14.70 0.60 -17.44
N LEU A 211 15.65 1.51 -17.17
CA LEU A 211 15.43 2.95 -17.29
C LEU A 211 15.13 3.40 -18.74
N GLN A 212 15.79 2.77 -19.73
CA GLN A 212 15.56 3.09 -21.13
C GLN A 212 14.15 2.71 -21.61
N TYR A 213 13.60 1.62 -21.09
CA TYR A 213 12.35 1.03 -21.57
C TYR A 213 11.18 1.16 -20.60
N HIS A 214 11.36 1.81 -19.42
CA HIS A 214 10.27 2.13 -18.52
C HIS A 214 9.13 2.87 -19.23
N GLY A 215 7.89 2.51 -18.96
CA GLY A 215 6.69 3.11 -19.56
C GLY A 215 6.44 2.70 -21.01
N THR A 216 7.26 1.83 -21.60
CA THR A 216 7.10 1.43 -23.02
C THR A 216 6.33 0.12 -23.21
N GLY A 217 6.08 -0.65 -22.14
CA GLY A 217 5.49 -1.98 -22.20
C GLY A 217 6.36 -3.03 -22.93
N LYS A 218 7.68 -2.80 -23.04
CA LYS A 218 8.62 -3.70 -23.74
C LYS A 218 9.44 -4.59 -22.83
N ILE A 219 9.30 -4.43 -21.51
CA ILE A 219 10.02 -5.24 -20.52
C ILE A 219 9.00 -6.13 -19.83
N HIS A 220 9.33 -7.43 -19.73
CA HIS A 220 8.52 -8.41 -19.05
C HIS A 220 9.41 -9.33 -18.22
N ALA A 221 8.92 -9.74 -17.03
CA ALA A 221 9.51 -10.79 -16.22
C ALA A 221 8.87 -12.14 -16.57
N ILE A 222 9.69 -13.12 -16.91
CA ILE A 222 9.27 -14.48 -17.29
C ILE A 222 9.32 -15.39 -16.06
#